data_b24d03e9bc50e95d9abe706817768348
#
_entry.id   b24d03e9bc50e95d9abe706817768348
#
_cell.length_a   1.000
_cell.length_b   1.000
_cell.length_c   1.000
_cell.angle_alpha   90.00
_cell.angle_beta   90.00
_cell.angle_gamma   90.00
#
_symmetry.space_group_name_H-M   'P 1'
#
loop_
_entity.id
_entity.type
_entity.pdbx_description
1 polymer ?
#
loop_
_entity_poly.entity_id
_entity_poly.type
_entity_poly.pdbx_seq_one_letter_code
_entity_poly.pdbx_strand_id
1 'polypeptide(L)'
;MRLVIVDDEPRAARLLSSIIQSFPASAEHEIQEFTNPKLALSWLLENPCDGLFLDVEMPELNGIELAQQLIDQCEEIPAITYVTAFPEFSLKAWDVDAIGYILKPYDDEQIGHALSKMEKYSNGQVGVKDRPYVRCFPEFDVFVQGTPVFFSSKRAKELLALLVHHKGGWVPLDKIIFLLLEDCAEEAAKSHIRMLLSRLRQSLSKYQIADIIESSYGKMRVIPEKFDCDYYQYLNGNKDLFKGEYMGTYVWAEEERAYMDH
;
A
#
# COMPACT_ATOMS: atom_id res chain seq x y z
N MET A 1 -22.73 1.23 -9.75
CA MET A 1 -21.51 1.22 -10.59
C MET A 1 -21.54 0.01 -11.53
N ARG A 2 -21.00 0.18 -12.74
CA ARG A 2 -20.66 -0.94 -13.61
C ARG A 2 -19.25 -1.40 -13.31
N LEU A 3 -19.12 -2.64 -12.83
CA LEU A 3 -17.85 -3.25 -12.44
C LEU A 3 -17.49 -4.40 -13.39
N VAL A 4 -16.21 -4.53 -13.69
CA VAL A 4 -15.70 -5.64 -14.50
C VAL A 4 -14.67 -6.41 -13.68
N ILE A 5 -14.74 -7.74 -13.74
CA ILE A 5 -13.78 -8.66 -13.12
C ILE A 5 -13.12 -9.46 -14.24
N VAL A 6 -11.79 -9.46 -14.29
CA VAL A 6 -11.02 -10.25 -15.26
C VAL A 6 -10.02 -11.11 -14.49
N ASP A 7 -10.23 -12.42 -14.54
CA ASP A 7 -9.42 -13.43 -13.84
C ASP A 7 -9.55 -14.76 -14.61
N ASP A 8 -8.45 -15.33 -15.07
CA ASP A 8 -8.47 -16.55 -15.88
C ASP A 8 -8.97 -17.79 -15.11
N GLU A 9 -9.01 -17.70 -13.77
CA GLU A 9 -9.63 -18.69 -12.91
C GLU A 9 -11.14 -18.38 -12.68
N PRO A 10 -12.09 -19.15 -13.28
CA PRO A 10 -13.54 -18.87 -13.13
C PRO A 10 -14.05 -18.94 -11.69
N ARG A 11 -13.33 -19.64 -10.81
CA ARG A 11 -13.68 -19.71 -9.39
C ARG A 11 -13.29 -18.45 -8.64
N ALA A 12 -12.12 -17.87 -8.95
CA ALA A 12 -11.66 -16.64 -8.36
C ALA A 12 -12.56 -15.47 -8.77
N ALA A 13 -12.88 -15.34 -10.06
CA ALA A 13 -13.81 -14.32 -10.56
C ALA A 13 -15.17 -14.38 -9.85
N ARG A 14 -15.77 -15.59 -9.75
CA ARG A 14 -17.06 -15.78 -9.06
C ARG A 14 -17.01 -15.50 -7.56
N LEU A 15 -15.91 -15.88 -6.89
CA LEU A 15 -15.74 -15.60 -5.47
C LEU A 15 -15.71 -14.09 -5.24
N LEU A 16 -14.91 -13.36 -6.01
CA LEU A 16 -14.81 -11.91 -5.92
C LEU A 16 -16.16 -11.24 -6.20
N SER A 17 -16.86 -11.66 -7.24
CA SER A 17 -18.21 -11.20 -7.57
C SER A 17 -19.19 -11.41 -6.42
N SER A 18 -19.16 -12.61 -5.78
CA SER A 18 -20.01 -12.92 -4.63
C SER A 18 -19.70 -12.04 -3.41
N ILE A 19 -18.43 -11.78 -3.13
CA ILE A 19 -18.03 -10.87 -2.05
C ILE A 19 -18.51 -9.45 -2.34
N ILE A 20 -18.30 -8.95 -3.56
CA ILE A 20 -18.80 -7.62 -3.95
C ILE A 20 -20.31 -7.51 -3.75
N GLN A 21 -21.08 -8.51 -4.18
CA GLN A 21 -22.53 -8.53 -4.03
C GLN A 21 -23.02 -8.63 -2.58
N SER A 22 -22.17 -9.08 -1.65
CA SER A 22 -22.53 -9.18 -0.23
C SER A 22 -22.58 -7.82 0.49
N PHE A 23 -21.99 -6.78 -0.08
CA PHE A 23 -22.01 -5.44 0.53
C PHE A 23 -23.38 -4.77 0.36
N PRO A 24 -23.93 -4.11 1.42
CA PRO A 24 -25.27 -3.51 1.37
C PRO A 24 -25.45 -2.44 0.28
N ALA A 25 -24.38 -1.71 -0.07
CA ALA A 25 -24.40 -0.69 -1.12
C ALA A 25 -24.33 -1.27 -2.54
N SER A 26 -24.05 -2.56 -2.69
CA SER A 26 -23.81 -3.21 -3.99
C SER A 26 -25.07 -3.70 -4.71
N ALA A 27 -26.26 -3.55 -4.12
CA ALA A 27 -27.51 -3.96 -4.75
C ALA A 27 -27.78 -3.30 -6.12
N GLU A 28 -27.07 -2.20 -6.43
CA GLU A 28 -27.13 -1.46 -7.70
C GLU A 28 -25.87 -1.67 -8.59
N HIS A 29 -24.97 -2.59 -8.23
CA HIS A 29 -23.78 -2.84 -9.03
C HIS A 29 -24.09 -3.85 -10.14
N GLU A 30 -23.79 -3.45 -11.37
CA GLU A 30 -23.77 -4.34 -12.53
C GLU A 30 -22.37 -4.94 -12.63
N ILE A 31 -22.22 -6.28 -12.46
CA ILE A 31 -20.92 -6.95 -12.49
C ILE A 31 -20.83 -7.82 -13.74
N GLN A 32 -19.79 -7.59 -14.55
CA GLN A 32 -19.44 -8.41 -15.70
C GLN A 32 -18.14 -9.18 -15.43
N GLU A 33 -18.16 -10.50 -15.61
CA GLU A 33 -17.02 -11.38 -15.38
C GLU A 33 -16.42 -11.86 -16.71
N PHE A 34 -15.10 -11.85 -16.81
CA PHE A 34 -14.35 -12.39 -17.95
C PHE A 34 -13.25 -13.32 -17.45
N THR A 35 -13.12 -14.47 -18.14
CA THR A 35 -12.03 -15.42 -17.91
C THR A 35 -11.02 -15.44 -19.07
N ASN A 36 -11.27 -14.66 -20.11
CA ASN A 36 -10.35 -14.46 -21.22
C ASN A 36 -9.98 -12.99 -21.33
N PRO A 37 -8.71 -12.61 -21.12
CA PRO A 37 -8.29 -11.21 -21.10
C PRO A 37 -8.46 -10.47 -22.44
N LYS A 38 -8.34 -11.19 -23.57
CA LYS A 38 -8.53 -10.58 -24.90
C LYS A 38 -9.99 -10.25 -25.17
N LEU A 39 -10.90 -11.12 -24.75
CA LEU A 39 -12.34 -10.86 -24.83
C LEU A 39 -12.73 -9.71 -23.89
N ALA A 40 -12.15 -9.68 -22.69
CA ALA A 40 -12.34 -8.59 -21.74
C ALA A 40 -11.90 -7.25 -22.36
N LEU A 41 -10.69 -7.19 -22.91
CA LEU A 41 -10.18 -5.98 -23.55
C LEU A 41 -11.07 -5.50 -24.69
N SER A 42 -11.45 -6.41 -25.62
CA SER A 42 -12.34 -6.05 -26.74
C SER A 42 -13.67 -5.50 -26.25
N TRP A 43 -14.23 -6.07 -25.19
CA TRP A 43 -15.49 -5.61 -24.61
C TRP A 43 -15.33 -4.26 -23.90
N LEU A 44 -14.25 -4.08 -23.12
CA LEU A 44 -13.98 -2.84 -22.39
C LEU A 44 -13.75 -1.64 -23.30
N LEU A 45 -13.17 -1.84 -24.47
CA LEU A 45 -12.98 -0.79 -25.48
C LEU A 45 -14.32 -0.26 -26.06
N GLU A 46 -15.37 -1.07 -26.03
CA GLU A 46 -16.70 -0.71 -26.55
C GLU A 46 -17.68 -0.34 -25.43
N ASN A 47 -17.40 -0.76 -24.19
CA ASN A 47 -18.32 -0.63 -23.05
C ASN A 47 -17.60 0.01 -21.86
N PRO A 48 -17.76 1.31 -21.61
CA PRO A 48 -17.16 1.96 -20.45
C PRO A 48 -17.68 1.37 -19.15
N CYS A 49 -16.80 1.24 -18.16
CA CYS A 49 -17.13 0.79 -16.81
C CYS A 49 -16.51 1.72 -15.76
N ASP A 50 -17.06 1.70 -14.53
CA ASP A 50 -16.60 2.54 -13.43
C ASP A 50 -15.38 1.96 -12.74
N GLY A 51 -15.33 0.62 -12.62
CA GLY A 51 -14.26 -0.08 -11.91
C GLY A 51 -13.89 -1.41 -12.56
N LEU A 52 -12.59 -1.72 -12.52
CA LEU A 52 -11.99 -2.93 -13.07
C LEU A 52 -11.17 -3.64 -12.01
N PHE A 53 -11.59 -4.83 -11.61
CA PHE A 53 -10.77 -5.78 -10.85
C PHE A 53 -10.05 -6.69 -11.84
N LEU A 54 -8.73 -6.76 -11.75
CA LEU A 54 -7.90 -7.35 -12.80
C LEU A 54 -6.81 -8.24 -12.20
N ASP A 55 -6.82 -9.53 -12.53
CA ASP A 55 -5.66 -10.38 -12.21
C ASP A 55 -4.46 -9.98 -13.08
N VAL A 56 -3.27 -10.10 -12.52
CA VAL A 56 -2.02 -9.77 -13.21
C VAL A 56 -1.57 -10.92 -14.10
N GLU A 57 -1.50 -12.14 -13.56
CA GLU A 57 -1.04 -13.30 -14.34
C GLU A 57 -2.20 -14.02 -15.02
N MET A 58 -2.36 -13.73 -16.29
CA MET A 58 -3.32 -14.42 -17.16
C MET A 58 -2.63 -14.87 -18.45
N PRO A 59 -3.05 -16.02 -19.03
CA PRO A 59 -2.50 -16.49 -20.29
C PRO A 59 -2.81 -15.52 -21.43
N GLU A 60 -1.90 -15.45 -22.41
CA GLU A 60 -1.98 -14.68 -23.65
C GLU A 60 -1.89 -13.14 -23.54
N LEU A 61 -2.46 -12.54 -22.51
CA LEU A 61 -2.40 -11.11 -22.23
C LEU A 61 -2.44 -10.92 -20.71
N ASN A 62 -1.35 -10.45 -20.11
CA ASN A 62 -1.33 -10.20 -18.67
C ASN A 62 -2.11 -8.92 -18.33
N GLY A 63 -2.53 -8.82 -17.05
CA GLY A 63 -3.38 -7.72 -16.61
C GLY A 63 -2.73 -6.34 -16.73
N ILE A 64 -1.41 -6.23 -16.60
CA ILE A 64 -0.70 -4.97 -16.74
C ILE A 64 -0.71 -4.52 -18.20
N GLU A 65 -0.46 -5.44 -19.13
CA GLU A 65 -0.54 -5.16 -20.56
C GLU A 65 -1.96 -4.80 -21.01
N LEU A 66 -2.99 -5.48 -20.43
CA LEU A 66 -4.39 -5.17 -20.68
C LEU A 66 -4.70 -3.72 -20.22
N ALA A 67 -4.31 -3.37 -19.00
CA ALA A 67 -4.53 -2.03 -18.45
C ALA A 67 -3.81 -0.96 -19.31
N GLN A 68 -2.56 -1.23 -19.73
CA GLN A 68 -1.83 -0.30 -20.57
C GLN A 68 -2.54 -0.07 -21.92
N GLN A 69 -3.06 -1.13 -22.53
CA GLN A 69 -3.82 -1.00 -23.79
C GLN A 69 -5.14 -0.23 -23.62
N LEU A 70 -5.80 -0.34 -22.45
CA LEU A 70 -6.96 0.51 -22.15
C LEU A 70 -6.58 1.97 -22.02
N ILE A 71 -5.48 2.28 -21.31
CA ILE A 71 -4.98 3.64 -21.13
C ILE A 71 -4.61 4.28 -22.48
N ASP A 72 -3.97 3.51 -23.35
CA ASP A 72 -3.53 4.00 -24.66
C ASP A 72 -4.68 4.24 -25.64
N GLN A 73 -5.85 3.60 -25.45
CA GLN A 73 -6.94 3.57 -26.41
C GLN A 73 -8.24 4.23 -25.93
N CYS A 74 -8.41 4.44 -24.61
CA CYS A 74 -9.62 5.02 -24.03
C CYS A 74 -9.37 6.44 -23.53
N GLU A 75 -10.32 7.35 -23.73
CA GLU A 75 -10.31 8.69 -23.14
C GLU A 75 -10.71 8.64 -21.66
N GLU A 76 -11.63 7.74 -21.30
CA GLU A 76 -12.08 7.51 -19.92
C GLU A 76 -11.56 6.16 -19.44
N ILE A 77 -10.67 6.20 -18.43
CA ILE A 77 -10.05 5.01 -17.86
C ILE A 77 -10.82 4.60 -16.60
N PRO A 78 -11.24 3.32 -16.47
CA PRO A 78 -11.89 2.85 -15.25
C PRO A 78 -10.94 2.90 -14.05
N ALA A 79 -11.51 2.91 -12.84
CA ALA A 79 -10.75 2.74 -11.61
C ALA A 79 -10.19 1.31 -11.54
N ILE A 80 -8.89 1.12 -11.79
CA ILE A 80 -8.26 -0.20 -11.87
C ILE A 80 -7.74 -0.63 -10.50
N THR A 81 -8.15 -1.82 -10.04
CA THR A 81 -7.60 -2.51 -8.87
C THR A 81 -7.10 -3.89 -9.28
N TYR A 82 -5.82 -4.14 -9.08
CA TYR A 82 -5.26 -5.47 -9.31
C TYR A 82 -5.58 -6.42 -8.15
N VAL A 83 -5.92 -7.69 -8.47
CA VAL A 83 -6.21 -8.75 -7.49
C VAL A 83 -5.43 -9.99 -7.89
N THR A 84 -4.27 -10.22 -7.30
CA THR A 84 -3.32 -11.24 -7.77
C THR A 84 -2.60 -11.95 -6.63
N ALA A 85 -2.04 -13.14 -6.91
CA ALA A 85 -1.19 -13.87 -5.98
C ALA A 85 0.27 -13.39 -5.94
N PHE A 86 0.68 -12.48 -6.81
CA PHE A 86 2.08 -12.11 -7.06
C PHE A 86 2.43 -10.71 -6.53
N PRO A 87 3.12 -10.62 -5.38
CA PRO A 87 3.49 -9.33 -4.79
C PRO A 87 4.52 -8.52 -5.60
N GLU A 88 5.33 -9.18 -6.43
CA GLU A 88 6.39 -8.57 -7.22
C GLU A 88 5.88 -7.64 -8.33
N PHE A 89 4.66 -7.81 -8.79
CA PHE A 89 4.05 -6.95 -9.81
C PHE A 89 3.45 -5.66 -9.24
N SER A 90 3.40 -5.52 -7.92
CA SER A 90 2.87 -4.29 -7.29
C SER A 90 3.57 -3.03 -7.79
N LEU A 91 4.88 -3.08 -8.07
CA LEU A 91 5.63 -1.94 -8.60
C LEU A 91 5.25 -1.57 -10.04
N LYS A 92 4.94 -2.56 -10.89
CA LYS A 92 4.53 -2.33 -12.28
C LYS A 92 3.07 -1.86 -12.38
N ALA A 93 2.23 -2.24 -11.42
CA ALA A 93 0.85 -1.76 -11.34
C ALA A 93 0.76 -0.24 -11.18
N TRP A 94 1.78 0.40 -10.59
CA TRP A 94 1.83 1.86 -10.45
C TRP A 94 2.20 2.61 -11.72
N ASP A 95 2.87 1.96 -12.67
CA ASP A 95 3.20 2.56 -13.96
C ASP A 95 1.93 2.77 -14.82
N VAL A 96 0.81 2.15 -14.46
CA VAL A 96 -0.49 2.19 -15.15
C VAL A 96 -1.60 2.85 -14.31
N ASP A 97 -1.27 3.74 -13.37
CA ASP A 97 -2.21 4.54 -12.56
C ASP A 97 -3.32 3.73 -11.85
N ALA A 98 -3.02 2.50 -11.41
CA ALA A 98 -3.95 1.69 -10.66
C ALA A 98 -4.31 2.33 -9.31
N ILE A 99 -5.58 2.30 -8.93
CA ILE A 99 -6.07 2.84 -7.66
C ILE A 99 -5.93 1.86 -6.49
N GLY A 100 -5.66 0.59 -6.75
CA GLY A 100 -5.52 -0.45 -5.74
C GLY A 100 -4.74 -1.66 -6.21
N TYR A 101 -4.22 -2.40 -5.22
CA TYR A 101 -3.54 -3.68 -5.41
C TYR A 101 -3.86 -4.58 -4.23
N ILE A 102 -4.48 -5.72 -4.49
CA ILE A 102 -4.94 -6.68 -3.49
C ILE A 102 -4.23 -8.01 -3.72
N LEU A 103 -3.61 -8.55 -2.68
CA LEU A 103 -2.98 -9.87 -2.74
C LEU A 103 -3.98 -10.97 -2.39
N LYS A 104 -4.02 -12.02 -3.18
CA LYS A 104 -4.70 -13.28 -2.85
C LYS A 104 -3.86 -14.06 -1.81
N PRO A 105 -4.46 -14.63 -0.73
CA PRO A 105 -5.88 -14.53 -0.37
C PRO A 105 -6.24 -13.17 0.25
N TYR A 106 -7.43 -12.69 -0.04
CA TYR A 106 -7.96 -11.42 0.47
C TYR A 106 -9.19 -11.66 1.35
N ASP A 107 -9.52 -10.67 2.16
CA ASP A 107 -10.71 -10.61 3.00
C ASP A 107 -11.75 -9.59 2.46
N ASP A 108 -12.94 -9.61 3.07
CA ASP A 108 -14.05 -8.75 2.66
C ASP A 108 -13.73 -7.26 2.90
N GLU A 109 -12.94 -6.94 3.94
CA GLU A 109 -12.57 -5.56 4.27
C GLU A 109 -11.72 -4.93 3.16
N GLN A 110 -10.76 -5.69 2.62
CA GLN A 110 -9.91 -5.24 1.51
C GLN A 110 -10.73 -4.96 0.25
N ILE A 111 -11.72 -5.80 -0.06
CA ILE A 111 -12.61 -5.60 -1.20
C ILE A 111 -13.53 -4.39 -0.96
N GLY A 112 -14.10 -4.24 0.23
CA GLY A 112 -14.92 -3.09 0.60
C GLY A 112 -14.17 -1.77 0.49
N HIS A 113 -12.90 -1.75 0.88
CA HIS A 113 -12.02 -0.59 0.73
C HIS A 113 -11.76 -0.24 -0.74
N ALA A 114 -11.51 -1.24 -1.59
CA ALA A 114 -11.33 -1.03 -3.03
C ALA A 114 -12.60 -0.47 -3.69
N LEU A 115 -13.78 -1.01 -3.36
CA LEU A 115 -15.06 -0.49 -3.85
C LEU A 115 -15.28 0.97 -3.46
N SER A 116 -15.04 1.33 -2.19
CA SER A 116 -15.14 2.71 -1.74
C SER A 116 -14.21 3.67 -2.49
N LYS A 117 -13.02 3.20 -2.89
CA LYS A 117 -12.10 3.99 -3.74
C LYS A 117 -12.63 4.15 -5.16
N MET A 118 -13.15 3.07 -5.76
CA MET A 118 -13.73 3.10 -7.10
C MET A 118 -14.90 4.08 -7.16
N GLU A 119 -15.77 4.10 -6.14
CA GLU A 119 -16.87 5.07 -6.03
C GLU A 119 -16.39 6.51 -6.00
N LYS A 120 -15.36 6.81 -5.22
CA LYS A 120 -14.77 8.15 -5.14
C LYS A 120 -14.15 8.56 -6.48
N TYR A 121 -13.50 7.62 -7.15
CA TYR A 121 -12.89 7.82 -8.46
C TYR A 121 -13.95 8.16 -9.51
N SER A 122 -15.00 7.35 -9.62
CA SER A 122 -16.11 7.51 -10.55
C SER A 122 -16.91 8.82 -10.32
N ASN A 123 -17.03 9.26 -9.07
CA ASN A 123 -17.70 10.52 -8.72
C ASN A 123 -16.85 11.78 -8.96
N GLY A 124 -15.68 11.67 -9.61
CA GLY A 124 -14.80 12.80 -9.88
C GLY A 124 -14.15 13.41 -8.63
N GLN A 125 -14.25 12.74 -7.49
CA GLN A 125 -13.57 13.11 -6.24
C GLN A 125 -12.09 12.71 -6.25
N VAL A 126 -11.49 12.63 -7.44
CA VAL A 126 -10.09 12.32 -7.65
C VAL A 126 -9.25 13.55 -7.33
N GLY A 127 -8.56 13.50 -6.23
CA GLY A 127 -7.66 14.59 -5.82
C GLY A 127 -7.19 14.54 -4.38
N VAL A 128 -7.75 13.69 -3.56
CA VAL A 128 -7.12 13.39 -2.27
C VAL A 128 -6.11 12.28 -2.53
N LYS A 129 -4.82 12.63 -2.70
CA LYS A 129 -3.73 11.65 -2.51
C LYS A 129 -4.05 10.94 -1.21
N ASP A 130 -4.49 9.67 -1.28
CA ASP A 130 -4.69 8.88 -0.07
C ASP A 130 -3.37 8.94 0.68
N ARG A 131 -3.40 9.50 1.89
CA ARG A 131 -2.20 9.64 2.72
C ARG A 131 -1.62 8.25 2.90
N PRO A 132 -0.29 8.08 2.86
CA PRO A 132 0.32 6.80 3.19
C PRO A 132 -0.19 6.35 4.56
N TYR A 133 -0.51 5.08 4.70
CA TYR A 133 -0.87 4.48 5.98
C TYR A 133 0.32 3.72 6.55
N VAL A 134 0.72 4.07 7.75
CA VAL A 134 1.79 3.40 8.49
C VAL A 134 1.17 2.54 9.56
N ARG A 135 1.35 1.24 9.42
CA ARG A 135 0.94 0.23 10.39
C ARG A 135 2.09 -0.06 11.35
N CYS A 136 1.81 0.01 12.65
CA CYS A 136 2.73 -0.34 13.72
C CYS A 136 2.27 -1.57 14.51
N PHE A 137 1.00 -1.97 14.36
CA PHE A 137 0.40 -3.12 15.05
C PHE A 137 0.02 -4.24 14.07
N PRO A 138 0.37 -5.52 14.31
CA PRO A 138 1.39 -6.00 15.26
C PRO A 138 2.81 -5.74 14.77
N GLU A 139 3.02 -5.65 13.45
CA GLU A 139 4.29 -5.44 12.78
C GLU A 139 4.29 -4.16 11.95
N PHE A 140 5.49 -3.56 11.85
CA PHE A 140 5.67 -2.33 11.08
C PHE A 140 5.57 -2.59 9.58
N ASP A 141 4.67 -1.84 8.93
CA ASP A 141 4.60 -1.76 7.47
C ASP A 141 4.07 -0.40 6.99
N VAL A 142 4.26 -0.11 5.71
CA VAL A 142 3.76 1.13 5.09
C VAL A 142 2.93 0.76 3.87
N PHE A 143 1.78 1.41 3.74
CA PHE A 143 0.86 1.19 2.64
C PHE A 143 0.59 2.51 1.91
N VAL A 144 0.54 2.43 0.59
CA VAL A 144 0.10 3.52 -0.26
C VAL A 144 -1.09 3.00 -1.05
N GLN A 145 -2.24 3.65 -0.89
CA GLN A 145 -3.50 3.21 -1.48
C GLN A 145 -3.85 1.72 -1.20
N GLY A 146 -3.53 1.25 0.01
CA GLY A 146 -3.77 -0.13 0.44
C GLY A 146 -2.71 -1.14 0.00
N THR A 147 -1.73 -0.73 -0.82
CA THR A 147 -0.63 -1.59 -1.28
C THR A 147 0.59 -1.45 -0.38
N PRO A 148 1.20 -2.56 0.08
CA PRO A 148 2.41 -2.49 0.89
C PRO A 148 3.59 -1.94 0.09
N VAL A 149 4.31 -1.00 0.69
CA VAL A 149 5.54 -0.43 0.13
C VAL A 149 6.65 -1.47 0.15
N PHE A 150 7.23 -1.76 -1.01
CA PHE A 150 8.38 -2.66 -1.10
C PHE A 150 9.68 -1.95 -0.71
N PHE A 151 10.32 -2.43 0.36
CA PHE A 151 11.61 -1.96 0.80
C PHE A 151 12.73 -2.89 0.32
N SER A 152 13.65 -2.37 -0.48
CA SER A 152 14.83 -3.14 -0.96
C SER A 152 15.82 -3.52 0.15
N SER A 153 15.64 -2.97 1.36
CA SER A 153 16.49 -3.22 2.52
C SER A 153 15.66 -3.25 3.80
N LYS A 154 15.70 -4.39 4.52
CA LYS A 154 15.06 -4.53 5.85
C LYS A 154 15.56 -3.48 6.84
N ARG A 155 16.85 -3.17 6.84
CA ARG A 155 17.45 -2.13 7.71
C ARG A 155 16.98 -0.72 7.33
N ALA A 156 16.70 -0.44 6.05
CA ALA A 156 16.12 0.84 5.64
C ALA A 156 14.66 0.96 6.10
N LYS A 157 13.88 -0.14 6.07
CA LYS A 157 12.53 -0.22 6.65
C LYS A 157 12.56 0.01 8.17
N GLU A 158 13.52 -0.61 8.86
CA GLU A 158 13.74 -0.45 10.30
C GLU A 158 14.09 1.01 10.67
N LEU A 159 14.92 1.69 9.87
CA LEU A 159 15.19 3.13 10.06
C LEU A 159 13.89 3.95 10.01
N LEU A 160 12.99 3.68 9.07
CA LEU A 160 11.71 4.36 9.02
C LEU A 160 10.85 4.06 10.24
N ALA A 161 10.78 2.79 10.66
CA ALA A 161 10.04 2.38 11.86
C ALA A 161 10.54 3.12 13.12
N LEU A 162 11.86 3.25 13.27
CA LEU A 162 12.48 4.01 14.36
C LEU A 162 12.08 5.49 14.33
N LEU A 163 12.07 6.12 13.16
CA LEU A 163 11.66 7.52 13.03
C LEU A 163 10.16 7.71 13.32
N VAL A 164 9.31 6.77 12.89
CA VAL A 164 7.87 6.76 13.19
C VAL A 164 7.63 6.61 14.70
N HIS A 165 8.36 5.70 15.36
CA HIS A 165 8.31 5.52 16.82
C HIS A 165 8.57 6.85 17.57
N HIS A 166 9.42 7.72 17.05
CA HIS A 166 9.72 9.02 17.63
C HIS A 166 8.69 10.13 17.32
N LYS A 167 7.56 9.80 16.73
CA LYS A 167 6.34 10.65 16.64
C LYS A 167 6.60 12.04 16.05
N GLY A 168 7.46 12.13 15.03
CA GLY A 168 7.84 13.41 14.38
C GLY A 168 8.93 14.18 15.12
N GLY A 169 9.38 13.70 16.27
CA GLY A 169 10.54 14.27 16.97
C GLY A 169 11.84 14.07 16.18
N TRP A 170 12.73 15.05 16.24
CA TRP A 170 14.07 14.94 15.66
C TRP A 170 14.91 13.88 16.37
N VAL A 171 15.38 12.89 15.64
CA VAL A 171 16.25 11.80 16.14
C VAL A 171 17.69 12.11 15.73
N PRO A 172 18.61 12.34 16.67
CA PRO A 172 20.03 12.54 16.38
C PRO A 172 20.68 11.32 15.74
N LEU A 173 21.66 11.54 14.89
CA LEU A 173 22.35 10.46 14.16
C LEU A 173 23.01 9.45 15.09
N ASP A 174 23.63 9.94 16.17
CA ASP A 174 24.28 9.08 17.19
C ASP A 174 23.29 8.13 17.86
N LYS A 175 22.05 8.60 18.13
CA LYS A 175 20.96 7.75 18.67
C LYS A 175 20.52 6.70 17.64
N ILE A 176 20.43 7.07 16.37
CA ILE A 176 20.12 6.14 15.29
C ILE A 176 21.20 5.07 15.15
N ILE A 177 22.47 5.49 15.19
CA ILE A 177 23.63 4.59 15.14
C ILE A 177 23.59 3.61 16.33
N PHE A 178 23.38 4.11 17.53
CA PHE A 178 23.31 3.28 18.74
C PHE A 178 22.21 2.22 18.66
N LEU A 179 21.04 2.56 18.13
CA LEU A 179 19.88 1.65 18.07
C LEU A 179 19.92 0.66 16.89
N LEU A 180 20.55 1.05 15.78
CA LEU A 180 20.52 0.23 14.54
C LEU A 180 21.85 -0.42 14.19
N LEU A 181 22.98 0.08 14.68
CA LEU A 181 24.32 -0.34 14.29
C LEU A 181 25.19 -0.57 15.53
N GLU A 182 24.97 -1.68 16.22
CA GLU A 182 25.87 -2.14 17.29
C GLU A 182 27.26 -2.45 16.71
N ASP A 183 28.35 -2.05 17.41
CA ASP A 183 29.76 -2.38 17.12
C ASP A 183 30.40 -1.83 15.83
N CYS A 184 29.93 -0.70 15.29
CA CYS A 184 30.57 -0.05 14.15
C CYS A 184 31.45 1.14 14.54
N ALA A 185 32.62 1.29 13.91
CA ALA A 185 33.42 2.51 14.04
C ALA A 185 32.62 3.74 13.56
N GLU A 186 32.74 4.86 14.28
CA GLU A 186 31.87 6.04 14.12
C GLU A 186 31.73 6.55 12.68
N GLU A 187 32.83 6.67 11.94
CA GLU A 187 32.78 7.14 10.54
C GLU A 187 32.13 6.14 9.59
N ALA A 188 32.38 4.83 9.80
CA ALA A 188 31.74 3.77 9.04
C ALA A 188 30.24 3.72 9.32
N ALA A 189 29.83 3.91 10.58
CA ALA A 189 28.43 3.97 10.99
C ALA A 189 27.69 5.16 10.35
N LYS A 190 28.30 6.36 10.33
CA LYS A 190 27.73 7.54 9.65
C LYS A 190 27.53 7.31 8.15
N SER A 191 28.51 6.67 7.50
CA SER A 191 28.41 6.31 6.08
C SER A 191 27.31 5.28 5.84
N HIS A 192 27.18 4.29 6.71
CA HIS A 192 26.15 3.26 6.64
C HIS A 192 24.74 3.87 6.77
N ILE A 193 24.52 4.76 7.75
CA ILE A 193 23.21 5.42 7.90
C ILE A 193 22.86 6.28 6.67
N ARG A 194 23.83 6.98 6.07
CA ARG A 194 23.57 7.72 4.81
C ARG A 194 23.13 6.79 3.68
N MET A 195 23.74 5.61 3.57
CA MET A 195 23.34 4.59 2.60
C MET A 195 21.95 4.05 2.89
N LEU A 196 21.61 3.77 4.16
CA LEU A 196 20.26 3.34 4.55
C LEU A 196 19.21 4.40 4.22
N LEU A 197 19.49 5.68 4.52
CA LEU A 197 18.60 6.79 4.17
C LEU A 197 18.41 6.92 2.65
N SER A 198 19.47 6.75 1.87
CA SER A 198 19.39 6.76 0.41
C SER A 198 18.49 5.63 -0.12
N ARG A 199 18.67 4.41 0.37
CA ARG A 199 17.85 3.25 0.01
C ARG A 199 16.39 3.43 0.45
N LEU A 200 16.19 4.00 1.63
CA LEU A 200 14.86 4.31 2.14
C LEU A 200 14.14 5.31 1.24
N ARG A 201 14.80 6.44 0.93
CA ARG A 201 14.26 7.44 0.01
C ARG A 201 13.98 6.87 -1.38
N GLN A 202 14.85 6.02 -1.89
CA GLN A 202 14.64 5.37 -3.18
C GLN A 202 13.40 4.46 -3.17
N SER A 203 13.18 3.71 -2.07
CA SER A 203 11.98 2.89 -1.92
C SER A 203 10.71 3.75 -1.86
N LEU A 204 10.72 4.81 -1.06
CA LEU A 204 9.56 5.70 -0.89
C LEU A 204 9.29 6.58 -2.14
N SER A 205 10.33 6.97 -2.88
CA SER A 205 10.18 7.77 -4.11
C SER A 205 9.42 7.05 -5.21
N LYS A 206 9.51 5.72 -5.26
CA LYS A 206 8.73 4.90 -6.19
C LYS A 206 7.21 5.06 -5.99
N TYR A 207 6.79 5.39 -4.78
CA TYR A 207 5.40 5.60 -4.38
C TYR A 207 5.07 7.09 -4.17
N GLN A 208 5.97 8.00 -4.58
CA GLN A 208 5.83 9.47 -4.45
C GLN A 208 5.61 9.96 -3.01
N ILE A 209 6.13 9.23 -2.00
CA ILE A 209 5.98 9.53 -0.57
C ILE A 209 7.32 9.78 0.15
N ALA A 210 8.41 10.05 -0.58
CA ALA A 210 9.71 10.29 0.04
C ALA A 210 9.76 11.55 0.95
N ASP A 211 8.81 12.43 0.79
CA ASP A 211 8.64 13.65 1.55
C ASP A 211 8.05 13.46 2.97
N ILE A 212 7.69 12.21 3.34
CA ILE A 212 7.35 11.86 4.73
C ILE A 212 8.58 11.91 5.66
N ILE A 213 9.81 11.95 5.09
CA ILE A 213 11.06 12.00 5.84
C ILE A 213 11.77 13.32 5.62
N GLU A 214 12.15 13.95 6.71
CA GLU A 214 13.01 15.12 6.74
C GLU A 214 14.36 14.80 7.40
N SER A 215 15.44 15.34 6.85
CA SER A 215 16.78 15.24 7.44
C SER A 215 17.48 16.59 7.43
N SER A 216 18.15 16.94 8.54
CA SER A 216 18.86 18.22 8.70
C SER A 216 19.99 18.07 9.71
N TYR A 217 21.19 18.54 9.38
CA TYR A 217 22.33 18.69 10.29
C TYR A 217 22.54 17.55 11.30
N GLY A 218 22.65 16.31 10.81
CA GLY A 218 22.94 15.15 11.66
C GLY A 218 21.75 14.62 12.47
N LYS A 219 20.52 14.93 12.08
CA LYS A 219 19.28 14.42 12.66
C LYS A 219 18.23 14.15 11.60
N MET A 220 17.28 13.29 11.89
CA MET A 220 16.20 12.89 10.99
C MET A 220 14.87 12.83 11.75
N ARG A 221 13.76 12.98 11.02
CA ARG A 221 12.42 12.76 11.53
C ARG A 221 11.46 12.32 10.43
N VAL A 222 10.32 11.79 10.80
CA VAL A 222 9.14 11.73 9.94
C VAL A 222 8.30 13.00 10.12
N ILE A 223 7.44 13.27 9.14
CA ILE A 223 6.47 14.36 9.16
C ILE A 223 5.08 13.73 9.35
N PRO A 224 4.54 13.67 10.59
CA PRO A 224 3.29 12.96 10.91
C PRO A 224 2.08 13.44 10.10
N GLU A 225 2.08 14.72 9.73
CA GLU A 225 0.99 15.33 8.97
C GLU A 225 0.87 14.79 7.54
N LYS A 226 1.85 14.03 7.07
CA LYS A 226 1.90 13.49 5.70
C LYS A 226 1.46 12.03 5.57
N PHE A 227 1.13 11.36 6.67
CA PHE A 227 0.66 9.97 6.67
C PHE A 227 -0.30 9.71 7.83
N ASP A 228 -1.10 8.68 7.70
CA ASP A 228 -1.93 8.16 8.79
C ASP A 228 -1.21 7.00 9.47
N CYS A 229 -1.38 6.84 10.79
CA CYS A 229 -0.66 5.83 11.57
C CYS A 229 -1.54 5.29 12.71
N ASP A 230 -1.67 3.96 12.78
CA ASP A 230 -2.43 3.28 13.85
C ASP A 230 -1.87 3.57 15.24
N TYR A 231 -0.54 3.59 15.40
CA TYR A 231 0.09 3.94 16.67
C TYR A 231 -0.24 5.37 17.12
N TYR A 232 -0.29 6.34 16.20
CA TYR A 232 -0.67 7.71 16.55
C TYR A 232 -2.16 7.83 16.88
N GLN A 233 -3.01 7.07 16.20
CA GLN A 233 -4.43 6.97 16.52
C GLN A 233 -4.65 6.33 17.91
N TYR A 234 -3.89 5.28 18.23
CA TYR A 234 -3.88 4.66 19.56
C TYR A 234 -3.51 5.67 20.65
N LEU A 235 -2.46 6.48 20.46
CA LEU A 235 -2.05 7.52 21.39
C LEU A 235 -3.12 8.61 21.57
N ASN A 236 -3.89 8.89 20.50
CA ASN A 236 -5.00 9.83 20.50
C ASN A 236 -6.32 9.25 21.05
N GLY A 237 -6.29 8.05 21.64
CA GLY A 237 -7.40 7.46 22.39
C GLY A 237 -8.08 6.26 21.73
N ASN A 238 -7.77 5.88 20.49
CA ASN A 238 -8.31 4.68 19.84
C ASN A 238 -7.55 3.42 20.30
N LYS A 239 -7.84 2.97 21.54
CA LYS A 239 -7.14 1.86 22.19
C LYS A 239 -7.42 0.49 21.56
N ASP A 240 -8.52 0.35 20.83
CA ASP A 240 -8.93 -0.91 20.20
C ASP A 240 -8.00 -1.35 19.06
N LEU A 241 -7.14 -0.45 18.56
CA LEU A 241 -6.14 -0.76 17.54
C LEU A 241 -5.00 -1.64 18.04
N PHE A 242 -4.70 -1.59 19.35
CA PHE A 242 -3.65 -2.42 19.94
C PHE A 242 -4.18 -3.84 20.20
N LYS A 243 -3.50 -4.84 19.66
CA LYS A 243 -3.85 -6.27 19.77
C LYS A 243 -2.78 -7.10 20.52
N GLY A 244 -2.00 -6.45 21.39
CA GLY A 244 -0.97 -7.10 22.18
C GLY A 244 0.45 -7.06 21.62
N GLU A 245 0.63 -6.57 20.39
CA GLU A 245 1.96 -6.44 19.77
C GLU A 245 2.16 -5.08 19.11
N TYR A 246 3.36 -4.51 19.29
CA TYR A 246 3.81 -3.26 18.69
C TYR A 246 5.18 -3.45 18.05
N MET A 247 5.27 -3.31 16.74
CA MET A 247 6.52 -3.44 15.98
C MET A 247 7.34 -4.68 16.39
N GLY A 248 6.68 -5.85 16.48
CA GLY A 248 7.18 -7.09 17.08
C GLY A 248 8.56 -7.55 16.62
N THR A 249 8.94 -7.21 15.39
CA THR A 249 10.25 -7.54 14.80
C THR A 249 11.43 -6.77 15.38
N TYR A 250 11.22 -5.60 16.06
CA TYR A 250 12.31 -4.71 16.48
C TYR A 250 12.53 -4.74 17.98
N VAL A 251 13.77 -5.08 18.39
CA VAL A 251 14.17 -5.18 19.80
C VAL A 251 14.06 -3.83 20.53
N TRP A 252 14.44 -2.73 19.88
CA TRP A 252 14.37 -1.38 20.46
C TRP A 252 12.93 -0.91 20.76
N ALA A 253 11.91 -1.59 20.24
CA ALA A 253 10.51 -1.29 20.52
C ALA A 253 9.95 -1.97 21.79
N GLU A 254 10.73 -2.81 22.46
CA GLU A 254 10.27 -3.61 23.62
C GLU A 254 9.84 -2.74 24.81
N GLU A 255 10.53 -1.64 25.09
CA GLU A 255 10.16 -0.73 26.16
C GLU A 255 8.76 -0.13 25.96
N GLU A 256 8.45 0.33 24.74
CA GLU A 256 7.13 0.89 24.44
C GLU A 256 6.03 -0.16 24.51
N ARG A 257 6.30 -1.41 24.08
CA ARG A 257 5.37 -2.54 24.25
C ARG A 257 4.97 -2.74 25.71
N ALA A 258 5.93 -2.75 26.61
CA ALA A 258 5.69 -2.93 28.04
C ALA A 258 4.78 -1.84 28.63
N TYR A 259 4.81 -0.62 28.09
CA TYR A 259 3.91 0.47 28.51
C TYR A 259 2.50 0.36 27.93
N MET A 260 2.32 -0.32 26.80
CA MET A 260 1.00 -0.48 26.15
C MET A 260 0.17 -1.60 26.77
N ASP A 261 0.81 -2.58 27.41
CA ASP A 261 0.17 -3.72 28.07
C ASP A 261 -0.44 -3.37 29.45
N HIS A 262 -0.29 -2.12 29.91
CA HIS A 262 -0.83 -1.58 31.16
C HIS A 262 -1.81 -0.44 30.92
#